data_87012f92bde01efcf75e94475d038e2b
#
_entry.id   87012f92bde01efcf75e94475d038e2b
#
_cell.length_a   1.000
_cell.length_b   1.000
_cell.length_c   1.000
_cell.angle_alpha   90.00
_cell.angle_beta   90.00
_cell.angle_gamma   90.00
#
_symmetry.space_group_name_H-M   'P 1'
#
loop_
_entity.id
_entity.type
_entity.pdbx_description
1 polymer ?
#
loop_
_entity_poly.entity_id
_entity_poly.type
_entity_poly.pdbx_seq_one_letter_code
_entity_poly.pdbx_strand_id
1 'polypeptide(L)'
;MPDTLRRSIFGTSQVAVRLLVASLLLAACATDGTRVADAHGRVQVRLETEEGPSRTFAPPRVMPVQVTAAQFDSAMARLVAGLELPSPSRHRLALTSCGQPGQEDEGAAVTQGYRFWCERRGTPGDCLSLLGNARSLGAEARRTLALTIALGSVWEGSVDVWASMVDPVALQSMVMTALAGYLAMLAFPNPVTQAAAVSFGCFMVAWLGVDTVWSLLQGWRQLELETQQARTFAEVREAGERFGRVMGAQVGRLLVMLATAALGSTTSLLMKGPGLPGYAQASLMARTQMGLELAAVGQVRQVLVGQSSLTLTLAPGALAMAAQGTDGGGDAPSNHRLPSIESWRKPRFTEDGKILPYPGTRNPPKPITNLGRNRAGQTITDGKNNVRFDKDGFAEFETKFETILDDIHIGSGRSEQHMRAANRRLFDAIKSAPGLAKELGLSRTSIEQLLTLDRAPRGYIWHHHQDVCRMQLVQEEAHILSRPHTGGMAIWGGGH
;
A
#
# COMPACT_ATOMS: atom_id res chain seq x y z
N MET A 1 -1.42 -3.16 -67.65
CA MET A 1 -2.34 -3.83 -66.69
C MET A 1 -1.51 -4.74 -65.80
N PRO A 2 -1.60 -4.70 -64.49
CA PRO A 2 -2.56 -4.10 -63.57
C PRO A 2 -1.87 -3.37 -62.39
N ASP A 3 -2.25 -2.12 -62.13
CA ASP A 3 -1.80 -1.37 -60.94
C ASP A 3 -2.94 -0.71 -60.15
N THR A 4 -4.18 -1.05 -60.43
CA THR A 4 -5.38 -0.43 -59.86
C THR A 4 -6.02 -1.22 -58.70
N LEU A 5 -5.54 -2.44 -58.41
CA LEU A 5 -6.15 -3.30 -57.37
C LEU A 5 -5.46 -3.26 -56.00
N ARG A 6 -4.32 -2.55 -55.86
CA ARG A 6 -3.58 -2.49 -54.57
C ARG A 6 -3.93 -1.31 -53.66
N ARG A 7 -4.65 -0.30 -54.19
CA ARG A 7 -5.05 0.92 -53.43
C ARG A 7 -6.38 0.85 -52.72
N SER A 8 -7.22 -0.19 -52.97
CA SER A 8 -8.56 -0.26 -52.40
C SER A 8 -8.65 -1.05 -51.06
N ILE A 9 -7.64 -1.83 -50.74
CA ILE A 9 -7.71 -2.70 -49.52
C ILE A 9 -7.15 -2.01 -48.26
N PHE A 10 -6.31 -0.97 -48.42
CA PHE A 10 -5.75 -0.24 -47.23
C PHE A 10 -6.62 0.94 -46.77
N GLY A 11 -7.57 1.43 -47.59
CA GLY A 11 -8.45 2.54 -47.21
C GLY A 11 -9.63 2.15 -46.32
N THR A 12 -10.13 0.95 -46.46
CA THR A 12 -11.30 0.47 -45.72
C THR A 12 -10.99 -0.01 -44.31
N SER A 13 -9.73 -0.42 -44.06
CA SER A 13 -9.31 -0.86 -42.73
C SER A 13 -9.17 0.30 -41.71
N GLN A 14 -8.70 1.47 -42.16
CA GLN A 14 -8.54 2.62 -41.25
C GLN A 14 -9.87 3.30 -40.90
N VAL A 15 -10.86 3.30 -41.81
CA VAL A 15 -12.20 3.83 -41.52
C VAL A 15 -12.95 2.90 -40.62
N ALA A 16 -12.84 1.57 -40.80
CA ALA A 16 -13.46 0.58 -39.91
C ALA A 16 -12.88 0.62 -38.48
N VAL A 17 -11.57 0.79 -38.32
CA VAL A 17 -10.92 0.94 -37.01
C VAL A 17 -11.32 2.26 -36.35
N ARG A 18 -11.42 3.36 -37.09
CA ARG A 18 -11.88 4.65 -36.55
C ARG A 18 -13.35 4.64 -36.16
N LEU A 19 -14.22 3.94 -36.89
CA LEU A 19 -15.63 3.75 -36.53
C LEU A 19 -15.77 2.81 -35.35
N LEU A 20 -14.94 1.78 -35.20
CA LEU A 20 -14.95 0.88 -34.06
C LEU A 20 -14.46 1.59 -32.78
N VAL A 21 -13.44 2.43 -32.88
CA VAL A 21 -12.95 3.25 -31.76
C VAL A 21 -13.96 4.33 -31.39
N ALA A 22 -14.64 4.97 -32.37
CA ALA A 22 -15.70 5.93 -32.09
C ALA A 22 -16.94 5.26 -31.48
N SER A 23 -17.31 4.05 -31.91
CA SER A 23 -18.41 3.28 -31.34
C SER A 23 -18.13 2.79 -29.93
N LEU A 24 -16.88 2.42 -29.64
CA LEU A 24 -16.43 2.06 -28.28
C LEU A 24 -16.39 3.28 -27.35
N LEU A 25 -16.05 4.46 -27.84
CA LEU A 25 -16.08 5.70 -27.07
C LEU A 25 -17.52 6.19 -26.79
N LEU A 26 -18.47 5.94 -27.72
CA LEU A 26 -19.89 6.26 -27.53
C LEU A 26 -20.62 5.23 -26.66
N ALA A 27 -20.19 3.96 -26.65
CA ALA A 27 -20.74 2.94 -25.77
C ALA A 27 -20.29 3.14 -24.29
N ALA A 28 -19.17 3.81 -24.05
CA ALA A 28 -18.73 4.18 -22.70
C ALA A 28 -19.56 5.33 -22.07
N CYS A 29 -20.40 6.03 -22.85
CA CYS A 29 -21.28 7.11 -22.37
C CYS A 29 -22.73 6.68 -22.10
N ALA A 30 -23.10 5.43 -22.36
CA ALA A 30 -24.48 4.96 -22.27
C ALA A 30 -24.66 3.73 -21.38
N THR A 31 -24.08 3.74 -20.18
CA THR A 31 -24.56 2.89 -19.12
C THR A 31 -25.21 3.78 -18.05
N ASP A 32 -26.51 3.85 -18.12
CA ASP A 32 -27.39 4.33 -17.06
C ASP A 32 -27.21 3.42 -15.83
N GLY A 33 -26.14 3.69 -15.06
CA GLY A 33 -25.85 3.03 -13.80
C GLY A 33 -26.68 3.67 -12.70
N THR A 34 -27.76 3.00 -12.30
CA THR A 34 -28.47 3.29 -11.06
C THR A 34 -27.50 3.67 -9.95
N ARG A 35 -27.73 4.84 -9.34
CA ARG A 35 -26.97 5.36 -8.20
C ARG A 35 -27.04 4.35 -7.06
N VAL A 36 -25.98 3.58 -6.84
CA VAL A 36 -25.84 2.68 -5.70
C VAL A 36 -24.78 3.26 -4.77
N ALA A 37 -25.04 4.48 -4.27
CA ALA A 37 -24.42 4.91 -3.01
C ALA A 37 -25.34 4.43 -1.88
N ASP A 38 -24.74 3.97 -0.75
CA ASP A 38 -25.54 3.76 0.44
C ASP A 38 -26.15 5.11 0.90
N ALA A 39 -27.14 5.05 1.78
CA ALA A 39 -27.84 6.24 2.33
C ALA A 39 -26.87 7.27 3.00
N HIS A 40 -25.59 6.94 3.13
CA HIS A 40 -24.56 7.74 3.77
C HIS A 40 -23.48 8.23 2.77
N GLY A 41 -23.63 8.00 1.46
CA GLY A 41 -22.69 8.46 0.42
C GLY A 41 -21.32 7.77 0.44
N ARG A 42 -21.20 6.56 1.04
CA ARG A 42 -19.95 5.80 1.10
C ARG A 42 -19.70 5.04 -0.18
N VAL A 43 -18.40 4.96 -0.55
CA VAL A 43 -17.94 4.16 -1.70
C VAL A 43 -18.17 2.67 -1.42
N GLN A 44 -18.81 1.98 -2.36
CA GLN A 44 -18.96 0.53 -2.30
C GLN A 44 -17.78 -0.17 -2.95
N VAL A 45 -17.29 -1.21 -2.28
CA VAL A 45 -16.28 -2.12 -2.83
C VAL A 45 -16.96 -3.41 -3.24
N ARG A 46 -16.77 -3.81 -4.49
CA ARG A 46 -17.24 -5.07 -5.04
C ARG A 46 -16.07 -5.97 -5.34
N LEU A 47 -16.05 -7.13 -4.72
CA LEU A 47 -15.09 -8.18 -5.00
C LEU A 47 -15.76 -9.20 -5.91
N GLU A 48 -15.13 -9.52 -7.03
CA GLU A 48 -15.59 -10.51 -8.01
C GLU A 48 -14.52 -11.58 -8.18
N THR A 49 -14.95 -12.83 -8.35
CA THR A 49 -14.09 -13.93 -8.76
C THR A 49 -14.69 -14.57 -10.01
N GLU A 50 -13.86 -15.12 -10.88
CA GLU A 50 -14.32 -15.73 -12.14
C GLU A 50 -15.30 -16.90 -11.95
N GLU A 51 -15.28 -17.56 -10.80
CA GLU A 51 -16.05 -18.80 -10.53
C GLU A 51 -16.89 -18.72 -9.24
N GLY A 52 -17.03 -17.54 -8.62
CA GLY A 52 -17.70 -17.39 -7.33
C GLY A 52 -18.67 -16.23 -7.22
N PRO A 53 -19.49 -16.19 -6.17
CA PRO A 53 -20.42 -15.10 -5.94
C PRO A 53 -19.66 -13.77 -5.70
N SER A 54 -20.16 -12.70 -6.32
CA SER A 54 -19.64 -11.35 -6.05
C SER A 54 -20.09 -10.89 -4.66
N ARG A 55 -19.18 -10.21 -3.93
CA ARG A 55 -19.45 -9.61 -2.63
C ARG A 55 -19.37 -8.10 -2.74
N THR A 56 -20.40 -7.39 -2.33
CA THR A 56 -20.42 -5.92 -2.27
C THR A 56 -20.55 -5.47 -0.83
N PHE A 57 -19.71 -4.54 -0.42
CA PHE A 57 -19.72 -3.96 0.93
C PHE A 57 -19.18 -2.52 0.92
N ALA A 58 -19.54 -1.74 1.94
CA ALA A 58 -18.96 -0.42 2.18
C ALA A 58 -17.90 -0.56 3.30
N PRO A 59 -16.59 -0.44 2.99
CA PRO A 59 -15.57 -0.57 4.02
C PRO A 59 -15.69 0.57 5.04
N PRO A 60 -15.27 0.35 6.30
CA PRO A 60 -15.21 1.41 7.29
C PRO A 60 -14.20 2.49 6.86
N ARG A 61 -14.44 3.74 7.26
CA ARG A 61 -13.46 4.81 7.05
C ARG A 61 -12.19 4.50 7.83
N VAL A 62 -11.07 4.60 7.16
CA VAL A 62 -9.77 4.28 7.71
C VAL A 62 -8.82 5.43 7.52
N MET A 63 -8.03 5.69 8.56
CA MET A 63 -6.92 6.64 8.43
C MET A 63 -5.78 6.00 7.62
N PRO A 64 -5.14 6.76 6.73
CA PRO A 64 -3.95 6.31 6.04
C PRO A 64 -2.87 5.81 7.01
N VAL A 65 -2.11 4.79 6.59
CA VAL A 65 -0.96 4.32 7.34
C VAL A 65 -0.02 5.49 7.62
N GLN A 66 0.38 5.65 8.89
CA GLN A 66 1.23 6.78 9.28
C GLN A 66 2.69 6.44 8.98
N VAL A 67 3.31 7.25 8.12
CA VAL A 67 4.73 7.15 7.78
C VAL A 67 5.39 8.49 8.13
N THR A 68 6.35 8.45 9.06
CA THR A 68 7.12 9.64 9.44
C THR A 68 8.04 10.09 8.29
N ALA A 69 8.50 11.35 8.32
CA ALA A 69 9.46 11.84 7.35
C ALA A 69 10.73 10.98 7.33
N ALA A 70 11.28 10.62 8.49
CA ALA A 70 12.47 9.78 8.59
C ALA A 70 12.27 8.36 8.02
N GLN A 71 11.09 7.76 8.22
CA GLN A 71 10.76 6.47 7.63
C GLN A 71 10.62 6.58 6.12
N PHE A 72 10.01 7.65 5.63
CA PHE A 72 9.90 7.94 4.20
C PHE A 72 11.28 8.10 3.58
N ASP A 73 12.15 8.95 4.14
CA ASP A 73 13.50 9.20 3.64
C ASP A 73 14.35 7.92 3.61
N SER A 74 14.29 7.12 4.68
CA SER A 74 14.99 5.83 4.75
C SER A 74 14.46 4.82 3.73
N ALA A 75 13.15 4.78 3.48
CA ALA A 75 12.55 3.92 2.47
C ALA A 75 12.95 4.37 1.07
N MET A 76 12.89 5.67 0.78
CA MET A 76 13.29 6.25 -0.50
C MET A 76 14.75 5.99 -0.81
N ALA A 77 15.67 6.17 0.15
CA ALA A 77 17.08 5.87 -0.02
C ALA A 77 17.31 4.41 -0.44
N ARG A 78 16.62 3.46 0.21
CA ARG A 78 16.71 2.03 -0.16
C ARG A 78 16.13 1.73 -1.54
N LEU A 79 15.00 2.35 -1.88
CA LEU A 79 14.37 2.17 -3.18
C LEU A 79 15.23 2.73 -4.31
N VAL A 80 15.80 3.92 -4.11
CA VAL A 80 16.68 4.59 -5.07
C VAL A 80 17.96 3.79 -5.29
N ALA A 81 18.57 3.27 -4.22
CA ALA A 81 19.76 2.41 -4.32
C ALA A 81 19.52 1.12 -5.14
N GLY A 82 18.27 0.64 -5.19
CA GLY A 82 17.86 -0.52 -5.97
C GLY A 82 17.33 -0.20 -7.38
N LEU A 83 17.24 1.08 -7.77
CA LEU A 83 16.84 1.48 -9.10
C LEU A 83 18.04 1.38 -10.04
N GLU A 84 17.93 0.53 -11.06
CA GLU A 84 18.80 0.60 -12.23
C GLU A 84 18.38 1.81 -13.06
N LEU A 85 18.91 2.99 -12.74
CA LEU A 85 18.70 4.15 -13.58
C LEU A 85 19.44 3.91 -14.89
N PRO A 86 18.77 4.06 -16.04
CA PRO A 86 19.47 4.07 -17.30
C PRO A 86 20.51 5.19 -17.21
N SER A 87 21.79 4.83 -17.37
CA SER A 87 22.84 5.82 -17.58
C SER A 87 22.31 6.84 -18.61
N PRO A 88 22.64 8.13 -18.50
CA PRO A 88 22.13 9.15 -19.40
C PRO A 88 22.68 8.94 -20.81
N SER A 89 22.39 7.80 -21.40
CA SER A 89 22.55 7.57 -22.83
C SER A 89 21.50 8.45 -23.48
N ARG A 90 21.97 9.38 -24.31
CA ARG A 90 21.19 10.34 -25.08
C ARG A 90 20.19 9.70 -26.08
N HIS A 91 19.60 8.56 -25.75
CA HIS A 91 18.53 7.94 -26.53
C HIS A 91 17.18 8.30 -25.90
N ARG A 92 16.71 9.47 -26.29
CA ARG A 92 15.32 9.88 -26.11
C ARG A 92 14.42 8.87 -26.83
N LEU A 93 13.59 8.16 -26.08
CA LEU A 93 12.40 7.55 -26.64
C LEU A 93 11.47 8.70 -27.07
N ALA A 94 11.55 9.07 -28.33
CA ALA A 94 10.59 9.98 -28.96
C ALA A 94 9.26 9.24 -29.06
N LEU A 95 8.38 9.43 -28.08
CA LEU A 95 6.95 9.25 -28.31
C LEU A 95 6.53 10.35 -29.29
N THR A 96 6.47 9.99 -30.56
CA THR A 96 5.93 10.85 -31.63
C THR A 96 4.44 11.06 -31.35
N SER A 97 4.13 12.10 -30.60
CA SER A 97 2.81 12.70 -30.60
C SER A 97 2.60 13.32 -31.99
N CYS A 98 1.73 12.73 -32.78
CA CYS A 98 1.22 13.38 -33.98
C CYS A 98 0.34 14.57 -33.54
N GLY A 99 0.95 15.72 -33.28
CA GLY A 99 0.27 16.98 -33.00
C GLY A 99 -0.49 17.43 -34.26
N GLN A 100 -1.79 17.67 -34.10
CA GLN A 100 -2.58 18.34 -35.11
C GLN A 100 -2.06 19.78 -35.28
N PRO A 101 -1.89 20.28 -36.52
CA PRO A 101 -1.53 21.69 -36.78
C PRO A 101 -2.71 22.57 -36.34
N GLY A 102 -2.51 23.44 -35.36
CA GLY A 102 -3.49 24.37 -34.84
C GLY A 102 -3.45 24.56 -33.32
N GLN A 103 -2.73 23.70 -32.58
CA GLN A 103 -2.63 23.76 -31.09
C GLN A 103 -1.34 24.45 -30.60
N GLU A 104 -0.49 24.96 -31.45
CA GLU A 104 0.84 25.50 -31.08
C GLU A 104 0.75 26.81 -30.28
N ASP A 105 -0.34 27.58 -30.37
CA ASP A 105 -0.48 28.87 -29.71
C ASP A 105 -1.03 28.76 -28.26
N GLU A 106 -1.87 27.76 -27.99
CA GLU A 106 -2.49 27.57 -26.67
C GLU A 106 -1.52 27.06 -25.58
N GLY A 107 -0.43 26.42 -25.97
CA GLY A 107 0.59 25.92 -25.04
C GLY A 107 1.75 26.89 -24.77
N ALA A 108 1.88 27.95 -25.53
CA ALA A 108 3.03 28.86 -25.47
C ALA A 108 3.11 29.64 -24.15
N ALA A 109 1.98 30.17 -23.67
CA ALA A 109 1.91 30.91 -22.41
C ALA A 109 2.18 30.02 -21.18
N VAL A 110 1.67 28.79 -21.17
CA VAL A 110 1.95 27.80 -20.12
C VAL A 110 3.45 27.48 -20.12
N THR A 111 4.03 27.26 -21.28
CA THR A 111 5.44 26.92 -21.43
C THR A 111 6.38 28.04 -21.00
N GLN A 112 6.04 29.28 -21.34
CA GLN A 112 6.80 30.44 -20.89
C GLN A 112 6.76 30.55 -19.34
N GLY A 113 5.58 30.42 -18.75
CA GLY A 113 5.43 30.42 -17.29
C GLY A 113 6.19 29.28 -16.61
N TYR A 114 6.19 28.09 -17.20
CA TYR A 114 6.98 26.94 -16.74
C TYR A 114 8.48 27.21 -16.76
N ARG A 115 9.02 27.76 -17.87
CA ARG A 115 10.45 28.12 -17.96
C ARG A 115 10.84 29.13 -16.89
N PHE A 116 10.01 30.16 -16.69
CA PHE A 116 10.23 31.16 -15.64
C PHE A 116 10.16 30.56 -14.23
N TRP A 117 9.29 29.57 -14.01
CA TRP A 117 9.24 28.81 -12.78
C TRP A 117 10.50 27.98 -12.55
N CYS A 118 11.06 27.35 -13.59
CA CYS A 118 12.35 26.65 -13.53
C CYS A 118 13.51 27.58 -13.22
N GLU A 119 13.56 28.77 -13.84
CA GLU A 119 14.60 29.78 -13.56
C GLU A 119 14.64 30.15 -12.09
N ARG A 120 13.47 30.38 -11.48
CA ARG A 120 13.38 30.70 -10.03
C ARG A 120 13.83 29.57 -9.10
N ARG A 121 13.89 28.34 -9.59
CA ARG A 121 14.41 27.17 -8.87
C ARG A 121 15.90 26.90 -9.13
N GLY A 122 16.59 27.80 -9.82
CA GLY A 122 18.02 27.71 -10.12
C GLY A 122 18.38 26.77 -11.28
N THR A 123 17.40 26.27 -12.03
CA THR A 123 17.59 25.36 -13.16
C THR A 123 16.88 25.92 -14.39
N PRO A 124 17.49 26.87 -15.13
CA PRO A 124 16.85 27.52 -16.28
C PRO A 124 16.54 26.53 -17.40
N GLY A 125 15.43 26.77 -18.10
CA GLY A 125 14.99 25.97 -19.24
C GLY A 125 13.94 24.92 -18.90
N ASP A 126 14.19 23.66 -19.24
CA ASP A 126 13.28 22.52 -19.02
C ASP A 126 13.71 21.70 -17.79
N CYS A 127 13.52 22.25 -16.60
CA CYS A 127 14.02 21.70 -15.35
C CYS A 127 13.42 20.33 -14.94
N LEU A 128 12.30 19.94 -15.51
CA LEU A 128 11.68 18.64 -15.25
C LEU A 128 11.69 17.72 -16.48
N SER A 129 12.37 18.13 -17.57
CA SER A 129 12.42 17.39 -18.83
C SER A 129 11.03 17.12 -19.44
N LEU A 130 10.07 18.01 -19.22
CA LEU A 130 8.68 17.86 -19.67
C LEU A 130 8.48 18.28 -21.14
N LEU A 131 9.34 19.14 -21.67
CA LEU A 131 9.25 19.59 -23.06
C LEU A 131 9.81 18.54 -24.04
N GLY A 132 10.83 17.81 -23.65
CA GLY A 132 11.49 16.86 -24.55
C GLY A 132 11.97 17.56 -25.82
N ASN A 133 11.42 17.17 -26.97
CA ASN A 133 11.64 17.83 -28.28
C ASN A 133 10.52 18.78 -28.69
N ALA A 134 9.46 18.92 -27.89
CA ALA A 134 8.33 19.78 -28.16
C ALA A 134 8.65 21.25 -27.89
N ARG A 135 8.03 22.15 -28.63
CA ARG A 135 8.16 23.60 -28.40
C ARG A 135 7.28 24.09 -27.25
N SER A 136 6.19 23.38 -26.99
CA SER A 136 5.21 23.71 -25.94
C SER A 136 4.81 22.49 -25.12
N LEU A 137 4.35 22.76 -23.87
CA LEU A 137 3.85 21.74 -22.94
C LEU A 137 2.52 21.17 -23.44
N GLY A 138 2.52 19.91 -23.84
CA GLY A 138 1.30 19.16 -24.12
C GLY A 138 0.46 18.87 -22.86
N ALA A 139 -0.76 18.35 -23.03
CA ALA A 139 -1.68 18.06 -21.93
C ALA A 139 -1.07 17.13 -20.86
N GLU A 140 -0.35 16.10 -21.27
CA GLU A 140 0.33 15.17 -20.35
C GLU A 140 1.42 15.86 -19.51
N ALA A 141 2.23 16.71 -20.16
CA ALA A 141 3.26 17.47 -19.49
C ALA A 141 2.66 18.50 -18.50
N ARG A 142 1.56 19.18 -18.87
CA ARG A 142 0.83 20.10 -17.99
C ARG A 142 0.29 19.37 -16.74
N ARG A 143 -0.27 18.18 -16.92
CA ARG A 143 -0.75 17.33 -15.84
C ARG A 143 0.38 16.89 -14.91
N THR A 144 1.51 16.43 -15.46
CA THR A 144 2.69 16.05 -14.68
C THR A 144 3.28 17.23 -13.91
N LEU A 145 3.29 18.42 -14.53
CA LEU A 145 3.70 19.67 -13.87
C LEU A 145 2.78 20.02 -12.69
N ALA A 146 1.46 19.96 -12.88
CA ALA A 146 0.49 20.22 -11.81
C ALA A 146 0.66 19.21 -10.65
N LEU A 147 0.90 17.92 -10.93
CA LEU A 147 1.18 16.92 -9.94
C LEU A 147 2.49 17.20 -9.20
N THR A 148 3.53 17.65 -9.92
CA THR A 148 4.81 18.05 -9.31
C THR A 148 4.63 19.22 -8.35
N ILE A 149 3.81 20.20 -8.71
CA ILE A 149 3.47 21.32 -7.84
C ILE A 149 2.68 20.84 -6.60
N ALA A 150 1.71 19.94 -6.80
CA ALA A 150 0.92 19.35 -5.73
C ALA A 150 1.76 18.64 -4.65
N LEU A 151 2.85 18.02 -5.06
CA LEU A 151 3.74 17.24 -4.21
C LEU A 151 5.03 17.99 -3.80
N GLY A 152 5.12 19.29 -4.12
CA GLY A 152 6.33 20.10 -3.88
C GLY A 152 6.85 20.00 -2.43
N SER A 153 5.97 20.13 -1.45
CA SER A 153 6.35 20.05 -0.03
C SER A 153 6.88 18.68 0.43
N VAL A 154 6.45 17.60 -0.25
CA VAL A 154 6.97 16.25 0.02
C VAL A 154 8.40 16.11 -0.48
N TRP A 155 8.70 16.76 -1.61
CA TRP A 155 9.95 16.63 -2.32
C TRP A 155 11.03 17.55 -1.76
N GLU A 156 10.64 18.80 -1.39
CA GLU A 156 11.58 19.82 -0.90
C GLU A 156 12.27 19.45 0.42
N GLY A 157 11.61 18.69 1.29
CA GLY A 157 12.18 18.26 2.58
C GLY A 157 13.13 17.07 2.52
N SER A 158 13.23 16.38 1.39
CA SER A 158 13.85 15.05 1.32
C SER A 158 15.00 14.94 0.30
N VAL A 159 15.16 15.92 -0.57
CA VAL A 159 16.12 15.87 -1.70
C VAL A 159 17.57 15.65 -1.26
N ASP A 160 17.99 16.26 -0.18
CA ASP A 160 19.38 16.21 0.29
C ASP A 160 19.83 14.79 0.68
N VAL A 161 18.88 13.95 1.09
CA VAL A 161 19.16 12.57 1.52
C VAL A 161 19.56 11.67 0.34
N TRP A 162 19.04 11.92 -0.86
CA TRP A 162 19.25 11.05 -2.04
C TRP A 162 20.15 11.69 -3.11
N ALA A 163 20.43 12.98 -3.00
CA ALA A 163 21.22 13.74 -3.97
C ALA A 163 22.61 13.16 -4.23
N SER A 164 23.17 12.45 -3.24
CA SER A 164 24.45 11.75 -3.37
C SER A 164 24.37 10.45 -4.17
N MET A 165 23.16 9.90 -4.36
CA MET A 165 22.94 8.61 -5.02
C MET A 165 22.49 8.75 -6.46
N VAL A 166 21.74 9.83 -6.77
CA VAL A 166 21.04 10.00 -8.04
C VAL A 166 20.82 11.49 -8.29
N ASP A 167 20.71 11.89 -9.56
CA ASP A 167 20.22 13.23 -9.92
C ASP A 167 18.80 13.43 -9.40
N PRO A 168 18.56 14.34 -8.45
CA PRO A 168 17.24 14.54 -7.83
C PRO A 168 16.17 14.96 -8.84
N VAL A 169 16.54 15.70 -9.87
CA VAL A 169 15.62 16.18 -10.90
C VAL A 169 15.16 15.02 -11.78
N ALA A 170 16.10 14.16 -12.19
CA ALA A 170 15.78 12.98 -12.98
C ALA A 170 14.90 12.00 -12.19
N LEU A 171 15.20 11.77 -10.90
CA LEU A 171 14.38 10.94 -10.03
C LEU A 171 12.97 11.52 -9.87
N GLN A 172 12.87 12.82 -9.58
CA GLN A 172 11.57 13.50 -9.44
C GLN A 172 10.74 13.37 -10.72
N SER A 173 11.32 13.65 -11.87
CA SER A 173 10.63 13.55 -13.16
C SER A 173 10.13 12.12 -13.43
N MET A 174 10.97 11.12 -13.17
CA MET A 174 10.63 9.72 -13.36
C MET A 174 9.49 9.27 -12.43
N VAL A 175 9.56 9.60 -11.14
CA VAL A 175 8.52 9.23 -10.16
C VAL A 175 7.22 9.95 -10.46
N MET A 176 7.26 11.24 -10.82
CA MET A 176 6.05 12.01 -11.17
C MET A 176 5.38 11.48 -12.42
N THR A 177 6.15 11.15 -13.45
CA THR A 177 5.62 10.56 -14.67
C THR A 177 4.99 9.18 -14.41
N ALA A 178 5.65 8.34 -13.64
CA ALA A 178 5.11 7.04 -13.24
C ALA A 178 3.81 7.19 -12.44
N LEU A 179 3.81 8.08 -11.44
CA LEU A 179 2.63 8.33 -10.60
C LEU A 179 1.46 8.89 -11.43
N ALA A 180 1.72 9.86 -12.31
CA ALA A 180 0.72 10.40 -13.23
C ALA A 180 0.14 9.30 -14.13
N GLY A 181 0.99 8.42 -14.66
CA GLY A 181 0.57 7.26 -15.45
C GLY A 181 -0.30 6.29 -14.67
N TYR A 182 0.09 5.92 -13.45
CA TYR A 182 -0.71 5.03 -12.60
C TYR A 182 -2.06 5.63 -12.22
N LEU A 183 -2.10 6.90 -11.83
CA LEU A 183 -3.35 7.58 -11.49
C LEU A 183 -4.27 7.72 -12.72
N ALA A 184 -3.72 8.03 -13.89
CA ALA A 184 -4.48 8.08 -15.13
C ALA A 184 -5.06 6.71 -15.50
N MET A 185 -4.28 5.64 -15.42
CA MET A 185 -4.76 4.28 -15.67
C MET A 185 -5.86 3.83 -14.70
N LEU A 186 -5.80 4.26 -13.45
CA LEU A 186 -6.83 3.95 -12.45
C LEU A 186 -8.09 4.82 -12.63
N ALA A 187 -7.92 6.10 -12.96
CA ALA A 187 -9.03 7.03 -13.14
C ALA A 187 -9.80 6.80 -14.46
N PHE A 188 -9.10 6.33 -15.50
CA PHE A 188 -9.63 6.09 -16.84
C PHE A 188 -9.26 4.67 -17.28
N PRO A 189 -9.96 3.65 -16.82
CA PRO A 189 -9.62 2.26 -17.06
C PRO A 189 -9.68 1.93 -18.56
N ASN A 190 -8.57 1.41 -19.06
CA ASN A 190 -8.44 0.85 -20.41
C ASN A 190 -8.04 -0.63 -20.30
N PRO A 191 -8.74 -1.57 -20.93
CA PRO A 191 -8.47 -3.01 -20.77
C PRO A 191 -7.04 -3.43 -21.10
N VAL A 192 -6.34 -2.69 -21.96
CA VAL A 192 -4.96 -3.02 -22.40
C VAL A 192 -3.90 -2.64 -21.35
N THR A 193 -4.17 -1.63 -20.52
CA THR A 193 -3.17 -1.08 -19.57
C THR A 193 -3.44 -1.47 -18.10
N GLN A 194 -4.49 -2.21 -17.83
CA GLN A 194 -4.99 -2.47 -16.48
C GLN A 194 -4.05 -3.28 -15.60
N ALA A 195 -3.33 -4.26 -16.14
CA ALA A 195 -2.52 -5.16 -15.30
C ALA A 195 -1.43 -4.43 -14.49
N ALA A 196 -0.85 -3.36 -15.03
CA ALA A 196 0.18 -2.57 -14.34
C ALA A 196 -0.41 -1.67 -13.23
N ALA A 197 -1.61 -1.13 -13.44
CA ALA A 197 -2.27 -0.25 -12.49
C ALA A 197 -2.92 -1.02 -11.32
N VAL A 198 -3.29 -2.28 -11.55
CA VAL A 198 -4.02 -3.12 -10.58
C VAL A 198 -3.23 -3.31 -9.29
N SER A 199 -1.98 -3.74 -9.37
CA SER A 199 -1.16 -3.94 -8.16
C SER A 199 -0.93 -2.61 -7.43
N PHE A 200 -0.62 -1.54 -8.16
CA PHE A 200 -0.47 -0.20 -7.57
C PHE A 200 -1.76 0.26 -6.88
N GLY A 201 -2.92 0.09 -7.51
CA GLY A 201 -4.22 0.42 -6.93
C GLY A 201 -4.53 -0.36 -5.65
N CYS A 202 -4.24 -1.66 -5.61
CA CYS A 202 -4.41 -2.46 -4.41
C CYS A 202 -3.48 -2.01 -3.26
N PHE A 203 -2.23 -1.68 -3.57
CA PHE A 203 -1.31 -1.11 -2.58
C PHE A 203 -1.78 0.27 -2.10
N MET A 204 -2.24 1.14 -3.00
CA MET A 204 -2.84 2.42 -2.60
C MET A 204 -4.00 2.20 -1.61
N VAL A 205 -4.92 1.30 -1.93
CA VAL A 205 -6.07 1.00 -1.06
C VAL A 205 -5.62 0.44 0.29
N ALA A 206 -4.59 -0.41 0.32
CA ALA A 206 -4.05 -0.97 1.56
C ALA A 206 -3.39 0.09 2.47
N TRP A 207 -2.63 1.04 1.90
CA TRP A 207 -1.96 2.10 2.68
C TRP A 207 -2.85 3.31 2.99
N LEU A 208 -3.76 3.66 2.10
CA LEU A 208 -4.54 4.88 2.19
C LEU A 208 -5.99 4.66 2.64
N GLY A 209 -6.51 3.46 2.46
CA GLY A 209 -7.93 3.15 2.61
C GLY A 209 -8.75 3.56 1.38
N VAL A 210 -9.92 2.94 1.23
CA VAL A 210 -10.80 3.10 0.05
C VAL A 210 -11.28 4.55 -0.12
N ASP A 211 -11.72 5.20 0.96
CA ASP A 211 -12.24 6.57 0.90
C ASP A 211 -11.17 7.58 0.45
N THR A 212 -9.93 7.42 0.93
CA THR A 212 -8.81 8.28 0.53
C THR A 212 -8.46 8.06 -0.93
N VAL A 213 -8.36 6.80 -1.38
CA VAL A 213 -8.10 6.47 -2.80
C VAL A 213 -9.21 7.01 -3.68
N TRP A 214 -10.46 6.88 -3.27
CA TRP A 214 -11.59 7.45 -4.00
C TRP A 214 -11.48 8.97 -4.15
N SER A 215 -11.22 9.69 -3.05
CA SER A 215 -11.04 11.14 -3.06
C SER A 215 -9.88 11.57 -3.95
N LEU A 216 -8.78 10.81 -3.94
CA LEU A 216 -7.64 11.03 -4.83
C LEU A 216 -8.00 10.85 -6.30
N LEU A 217 -8.74 9.80 -6.65
CA LEU A 217 -9.15 9.56 -8.02
C LEU A 217 -10.12 10.62 -8.54
N GLN A 218 -11.03 11.10 -7.70
CA GLN A 218 -11.89 12.22 -8.05
C GLN A 218 -11.10 13.53 -8.21
N GLY A 219 -10.20 13.82 -7.28
CA GLY A 219 -9.29 14.95 -7.38
C GLY A 219 -8.39 14.87 -8.62
N TRP A 220 -7.91 13.67 -8.97
CA TRP A 220 -7.14 13.44 -10.19
C TRP A 220 -7.94 13.70 -11.48
N ARG A 221 -9.19 13.23 -11.55
CA ARG A 221 -10.08 13.51 -12.69
C ARG A 221 -10.30 15.02 -12.87
N GLN A 222 -10.49 15.72 -11.76
CA GLN A 222 -10.62 17.17 -11.77
C GLN A 222 -9.35 17.86 -12.23
N LEU A 223 -8.18 17.44 -11.72
CA LEU A 223 -6.86 17.92 -12.14
C LEU A 223 -6.65 17.72 -13.65
N GLU A 224 -7.04 16.56 -14.17
CA GLU A 224 -6.95 16.22 -15.59
C GLU A 224 -7.76 17.21 -16.44
N LEU A 225 -9.03 17.45 -16.09
CA LEU A 225 -9.91 18.38 -16.80
C LEU A 225 -9.37 19.82 -16.76
N GLU A 226 -8.93 20.26 -15.59
CA GLU A 226 -8.41 21.63 -15.40
C GLU A 226 -7.11 21.83 -16.18
N THR A 227 -6.18 20.86 -16.17
CA THR A 227 -4.92 20.98 -16.89
C THR A 227 -5.06 20.85 -18.40
N GLN A 228 -6.09 20.13 -18.89
CA GLN A 228 -6.41 20.10 -20.32
C GLN A 228 -6.93 21.44 -20.82
N GLN A 229 -7.71 22.15 -20.00
CA GLN A 229 -8.32 23.44 -20.33
C GLN A 229 -7.41 24.63 -20.03
N ALA A 230 -6.35 24.43 -19.23
CA ALA A 230 -5.47 25.50 -18.79
C ALA A 230 -4.75 26.20 -19.97
N ARG A 231 -4.86 27.51 -20.03
CA ARG A 231 -4.22 28.38 -21.05
C ARG A 231 -3.00 29.12 -20.48
N THR A 232 -2.88 29.19 -19.16
CA THR A 232 -1.79 29.88 -18.45
C THR A 232 -1.12 28.96 -17.46
N PHE A 233 0.14 29.27 -17.11
CA PHE A 233 0.86 28.55 -16.04
C PHE A 233 0.18 28.74 -14.67
N ALA A 234 -0.44 29.91 -14.44
CA ALA A 234 -1.14 30.19 -13.18
C ALA A 234 -2.30 29.19 -12.98
N GLU A 235 -3.06 28.88 -14.01
CA GLU A 235 -4.15 27.89 -13.96
C GLU A 235 -3.63 26.48 -13.67
N VAL A 236 -2.53 26.05 -14.31
CA VAL A 236 -1.88 24.78 -14.04
C VAL A 236 -1.40 24.70 -12.59
N ARG A 237 -0.83 25.79 -12.10
CA ARG A 237 -0.36 25.88 -10.69
C ARG A 237 -1.53 25.77 -9.71
N GLU A 238 -2.59 26.51 -9.96
CA GLU A 238 -3.78 26.51 -9.10
C GLU A 238 -4.43 25.10 -9.04
N ALA A 239 -4.53 24.42 -10.17
CA ALA A 239 -5.00 23.05 -10.25
C ALA A 239 -4.11 22.11 -9.41
N GLY A 240 -2.78 22.23 -9.53
CA GLY A 240 -1.82 21.48 -8.72
C GLY A 240 -1.95 21.75 -7.22
N GLU A 241 -2.01 23.02 -6.81
CA GLU A 241 -2.18 23.41 -5.41
C GLU A 241 -3.52 22.91 -4.82
N ARG A 242 -4.59 22.91 -5.60
CA ARG A 242 -5.91 22.38 -5.22
C ARG A 242 -5.82 20.87 -4.97
N PHE A 243 -5.21 20.13 -5.89
CA PHE A 243 -5.00 18.69 -5.73
C PHE A 243 -4.08 18.37 -4.54
N GLY A 244 -3.04 19.18 -4.32
CA GLY A 244 -2.16 19.08 -3.15
C GLY A 244 -2.90 19.24 -1.81
N ARG A 245 -3.88 20.14 -1.74
CA ARG A 245 -4.73 20.27 -0.54
C ARG A 245 -5.61 19.04 -0.30
N VAL A 246 -6.11 18.40 -1.36
CA VAL A 246 -6.89 17.14 -1.24
C VAL A 246 -6.03 16.02 -0.72
N MET A 247 -4.78 15.92 -1.18
CA MET A 247 -3.84 14.88 -0.74
C MET A 247 -3.34 15.07 0.69
N GLY A 248 -2.83 16.26 0.98
CA GLY A 248 -2.01 16.49 2.18
C GLY A 248 -0.64 15.79 2.12
N ALA A 249 0.26 16.19 3.01
CA ALA A 249 1.64 15.73 3.00
C ALA A 249 1.80 14.21 3.26
N GLN A 250 0.97 13.64 4.13
CA GLN A 250 1.04 12.21 4.47
C GLN A 250 0.70 11.32 3.27
N VAL A 251 -0.39 11.60 2.59
CA VAL A 251 -0.82 10.86 1.41
C VAL A 251 0.18 11.05 0.28
N GLY A 252 0.71 12.27 0.11
CA GLY A 252 1.74 12.57 -0.87
C GLY A 252 3.00 11.72 -0.69
N ARG A 253 3.52 11.57 0.55
CA ARG A 253 4.66 10.69 0.84
C ARG A 253 4.37 9.23 0.49
N LEU A 254 3.21 8.74 0.86
CA LEU A 254 2.81 7.35 0.55
C LEU A 254 2.72 7.12 -0.95
N LEU A 255 2.14 8.04 -1.70
CA LEU A 255 2.06 7.94 -3.15
C LEU A 255 3.43 7.93 -3.82
N VAL A 256 4.33 8.83 -3.43
CA VAL A 256 5.69 8.89 -3.96
C VAL A 256 6.46 7.60 -3.64
N MET A 257 6.36 7.12 -2.40
CA MET A 257 6.99 5.87 -1.97
C MET A 257 6.47 4.66 -2.78
N LEU A 258 5.16 4.53 -2.92
CA LEU A 258 4.55 3.43 -3.68
C LEU A 258 4.90 3.51 -5.17
N ALA A 259 4.85 4.70 -5.77
CA ALA A 259 5.22 4.89 -7.17
C ALA A 259 6.69 4.54 -7.42
N THR A 260 7.60 4.96 -6.54
CA THR A 260 9.02 4.61 -6.61
C THR A 260 9.24 3.10 -6.46
N ALA A 261 8.53 2.45 -5.55
CA ALA A 261 8.60 1.00 -5.41
C ALA A 261 8.08 0.25 -6.64
N ALA A 262 7.08 0.81 -7.33
CA ALA A 262 6.48 0.24 -8.53
C ALA A 262 7.29 0.46 -9.82
N LEU A 263 8.30 1.35 -9.80
CA LEU A 263 9.15 1.59 -10.95
C LEU A 263 9.90 0.31 -11.35
N GLY A 264 9.77 -0.04 -12.63
CA GLY A 264 10.38 -1.21 -13.25
C GLY A 264 9.38 -2.29 -13.65
N SER A 265 8.47 -2.72 -12.80
CA SER A 265 7.39 -3.67 -13.12
C SER A 265 6.41 -3.86 -11.95
N THR A 266 5.23 -4.45 -12.23
CA THR A 266 4.26 -4.85 -11.20
C THR A 266 4.82 -5.89 -10.23
N THR A 267 5.67 -6.78 -10.73
CA THR A 267 6.39 -7.78 -9.93
C THR A 267 7.35 -7.11 -8.93
N SER A 268 7.97 -6.00 -9.32
CA SER A 268 8.87 -5.24 -8.44
C SER A 268 8.16 -4.67 -7.21
N LEU A 269 6.92 -4.18 -7.35
CA LEU A 269 6.13 -3.67 -6.23
C LEU A 269 5.80 -4.78 -5.23
N LEU A 270 5.38 -5.94 -5.70
CA LEU A 270 5.10 -7.11 -4.85
C LEU A 270 6.34 -7.56 -4.07
N MET A 271 7.50 -7.59 -4.72
CA MET A 271 8.75 -7.99 -4.09
C MET A 271 9.29 -6.96 -3.09
N LYS A 272 9.10 -5.67 -3.37
CA LYS A 272 9.57 -4.56 -2.53
C LYS A 272 8.59 -4.19 -1.42
N GLY A 273 7.30 -4.50 -1.60
CA GLY A 273 6.21 -4.15 -0.67
C GLY A 273 6.49 -4.53 0.78
N PRO A 274 6.90 -5.78 1.09
CA PRO A 274 7.20 -6.21 2.46
C PRO A 274 8.27 -5.38 3.18
N GLY A 275 9.15 -4.70 2.44
CA GLY A 275 10.17 -3.81 2.99
C GLY A 275 9.73 -2.35 3.16
N LEU A 276 8.51 -2.01 2.74
CA LEU A 276 8.00 -0.64 2.87
C LEU A 276 7.48 -0.36 4.28
N PRO A 277 7.67 0.87 4.80
CA PRO A 277 7.13 1.28 6.09
C PRO A 277 5.60 1.08 6.15
N GLY A 278 5.13 0.51 7.26
CA GLY A 278 3.71 0.29 7.48
C GLY A 278 3.10 -0.89 6.71
N TYR A 279 3.90 -1.73 6.04
CA TYR A 279 3.40 -2.90 5.29
C TYR A 279 2.52 -3.82 6.14
N ALA A 280 2.92 -4.07 7.38
CA ALA A 280 2.16 -4.92 8.30
C ALA A 280 0.76 -4.35 8.58
N GLN A 281 0.68 -3.04 8.84
CA GLN A 281 -0.59 -2.36 9.06
C GLN A 281 -1.44 -2.34 7.78
N ALA A 282 -0.84 -2.04 6.63
CA ALA A 282 -1.52 -2.04 5.34
C ALA A 282 -2.06 -3.44 4.98
N SER A 283 -1.27 -4.49 5.19
CA SER A 283 -1.66 -5.88 4.97
C SER A 283 -2.84 -6.28 5.85
N LEU A 284 -2.79 -5.91 7.14
CA LEU A 284 -3.89 -6.15 8.07
C LEU A 284 -5.16 -5.41 7.64
N MET A 285 -5.04 -4.14 7.23
CA MET A 285 -6.16 -3.34 6.75
C MET A 285 -6.78 -3.94 5.49
N ALA A 286 -5.97 -4.33 4.50
CA ALA A 286 -6.44 -4.97 3.28
C ALA A 286 -7.22 -6.26 3.59
N ARG A 287 -6.70 -7.08 4.49
CA ARG A 287 -7.33 -8.35 4.88
C ARG A 287 -8.62 -8.14 5.67
N THR A 288 -8.60 -7.34 6.73
CA THR A 288 -9.75 -7.20 7.65
C THR A 288 -10.89 -6.40 7.04
N GLN A 289 -10.58 -5.41 6.20
CA GLN A 289 -11.59 -4.52 5.64
C GLN A 289 -12.08 -4.93 4.27
N MET A 290 -11.24 -5.58 3.48
CA MET A 290 -11.57 -5.95 2.10
C MET A 290 -11.48 -7.46 1.84
N GLY A 291 -10.99 -8.26 2.79
CA GLY A 291 -10.70 -9.67 2.56
C GLY A 291 -9.61 -9.91 1.52
N LEU A 292 -8.72 -8.92 1.30
CA LEU A 292 -7.67 -8.97 0.28
C LEU A 292 -6.33 -9.34 0.91
N GLU A 293 -5.72 -10.42 0.43
CA GLU A 293 -4.33 -10.79 0.76
C GLU A 293 -3.36 -9.95 -0.05
N LEU A 294 -2.68 -8.99 0.59
CA LEU A 294 -1.77 -8.08 -0.11
C LEU A 294 -0.60 -8.83 -0.80
N ALA A 295 -0.15 -9.94 -0.24
CA ALA A 295 0.84 -10.81 -0.86
C ALA A 295 0.35 -11.51 -2.13
N ALA A 296 -0.98 -11.64 -2.31
CA ALA A 296 -1.60 -12.27 -3.47
C ALA A 296 -2.10 -11.25 -4.52
N VAL A 297 -1.80 -9.97 -4.34
CA VAL A 297 -2.24 -8.90 -5.25
C VAL A 297 -1.78 -9.10 -6.70
N GLY A 298 -0.69 -9.84 -6.94
CA GLY A 298 -0.30 -10.25 -8.29
C GLY A 298 -1.35 -11.10 -9.02
N GLN A 299 -2.33 -11.63 -8.30
CA GLN A 299 -3.44 -12.41 -8.83
C GLN A 299 -4.72 -11.58 -9.06
N VAL A 300 -4.72 -10.30 -8.71
CA VAL A 300 -5.82 -9.39 -9.06
C VAL A 300 -5.76 -9.12 -10.56
N ARG A 301 -6.86 -9.37 -11.27
CA ARG A 301 -6.91 -9.27 -12.73
C ARG A 301 -7.38 -7.92 -13.22
N GLN A 302 -8.29 -7.29 -12.49
CA GLN A 302 -8.90 -6.04 -12.91
C GLN A 302 -9.30 -5.17 -11.73
N VAL A 303 -9.15 -3.85 -11.88
CA VAL A 303 -9.74 -2.84 -10.98
C VAL A 303 -10.60 -1.91 -11.83
N LEU A 304 -11.88 -1.81 -11.50
CA LEU A 304 -12.81 -0.91 -12.15
C LEU A 304 -13.27 0.16 -11.14
N VAL A 305 -13.14 1.42 -11.52
CA VAL A 305 -13.59 2.56 -10.72
C VAL A 305 -14.87 3.10 -11.35
N GLY A 306 -16.02 2.78 -10.75
CA GLY A 306 -17.32 3.29 -11.14
C GLY A 306 -17.60 4.71 -10.58
N GLN A 307 -18.83 5.18 -10.66
CA GLN A 307 -19.21 6.51 -10.13
C GLN A 307 -19.23 6.55 -8.59
N SER A 308 -19.55 5.44 -7.94
CA SER A 308 -19.57 5.29 -6.47
C SER A 308 -19.12 3.91 -6.00
N SER A 309 -18.44 3.16 -6.86
CA SER A 309 -18.00 1.80 -6.58
C SER A 309 -16.60 1.53 -7.08
N LEU A 310 -15.86 0.73 -6.32
CA LEU A 310 -14.57 0.15 -6.69
C LEU A 310 -14.76 -1.35 -6.84
N THR A 311 -14.62 -1.89 -8.04
CA THR A 311 -14.70 -3.33 -8.30
C THR A 311 -13.31 -3.91 -8.46
N LEU A 312 -13.00 -4.95 -7.69
CA LEU A 312 -11.77 -5.73 -7.79
C LEU A 312 -12.11 -7.13 -8.31
N THR A 313 -11.59 -7.48 -9.48
CA THR A 313 -11.71 -8.85 -10.01
C THR A 313 -10.47 -9.63 -9.61
N LEU A 314 -10.67 -10.66 -8.79
CA LEU A 314 -9.63 -11.45 -8.14
C LEU A 314 -9.48 -12.81 -8.83
N ALA A 315 -8.26 -13.33 -8.91
CA ALA A 315 -8.04 -14.71 -9.27
C ALA A 315 -8.49 -15.66 -8.13
N PRO A 316 -8.80 -16.92 -8.44
CA PRO A 316 -9.08 -17.93 -7.42
C PRO A 316 -7.91 -18.00 -6.40
N GLY A 317 -8.22 -17.96 -5.10
CA GLY A 317 -7.23 -17.99 -4.03
C GLY A 317 -6.69 -16.62 -3.55
N ALA A 318 -7.03 -15.51 -4.22
CA ALA A 318 -6.67 -14.16 -3.74
C ALA A 318 -7.60 -13.64 -2.63
N LEU A 319 -8.74 -14.28 -2.40
CA LEU A 319 -9.64 -13.99 -1.28
C LEU A 319 -9.11 -14.65 -0.01
N ALA A 320 -9.03 -13.88 1.07
CA ALA A 320 -8.79 -14.45 2.39
C ALA A 320 -9.97 -15.34 2.78
N MET A 321 -9.68 -16.56 3.24
CA MET A 321 -10.69 -17.56 3.64
C MET A 321 -11.71 -17.04 4.70
N ALA A 322 -11.36 -15.97 5.43
CA ALA A 322 -12.25 -15.30 6.37
C ALA A 322 -13.45 -14.55 5.72
N ALA A 323 -13.49 -14.42 4.38
CA ALA A 323 -14.58 -13.75 3.67
C ALA A 323 -15.81 -14.64 3.41
N GLN A 324 -15.76 -15.92 3.73
CA GLN A 324 -16.91 -16.83 3.70
C GLN A 324 -17.67 -16.77 5.04
N GLY A 325 -18.30 -15.63 5.30
CA GLY A 325 -19.31 -15.53 6.34
C GLY A 325 -20.55 -16.30 5.90
N THR A 326 -20.72 -17.49 6.41
CA THR A 326 -21.99 -18.20 6.38
C THR A 326 -23.00 -17.40 7.19
N ASP A 327 -24.07 -16.93 6.56
CA ASP A 327 -25.29 -16.62 7.26
C ASP A 327 -25.79 -17.91 7.93
N GLY A 328 -25.61 -18.02 9.23
CA GLY A 328 -26.08 -19.15 10.01
C GLY A 328 -25.77 -18.91 11.48
N GLY A 329 -26.79 -18.52 12.24
CA GLY A 329 -26.69 -18.34 13.67
C GLY A 329 -26.22 -19.62 14.37
N GLY A 330 -25.20 -19.48 15.18
CA GLY A 330 -24.69 -20.48 16.07
C GLY A 330 -23.58 -19.86 16.92
N ASP A 331 -23.80 -19.79 18.22
CA ASP A 331 -22.81 -19.37 19.22
C ASP A 331 -21.51 -20.20 19.08
N ALA A 332 -20.54 -19.68 18.37
CA ALA A 332 -19.18 -20.20 18.39
C ALA A 332 -18.32 -19.29 19.30
N PRO A 333 -17.47 -19.83 20.18
CA PRO A 333 -16.59 -19.04 21.03
C PRO A 333 -15.71 -18.16 20.12
N SER A 334 -15.73 -16.86 20.37
CA SER A 334 -14.97 -15.86 19.63
C SER A 334 -13.47 -16.07 19.83
N ASN A 335 -12.88 -16.91 18.98
CA ASN A 335 -11.44 -17.06 18.92
C ASN A 335 -10.86 -15.83 18.22
N HIS A 336 -10.39 -14.83 18.96
CA HIS A 336 -9.66 -13.67 18.46
C HIS A 336 -8.28 -14.06 17.89
N ARG A 337 -8.22 -15.21 17.20
CA ARG A 337 -7.01 -15.72 16.61
C ARG A 337 -6.76 -15.00 15.29
N LEU A 338 -5.59 -14.38 15.16
CA LEU A 338 -5.16 -13.82 13.88
C LEU A 338 -5.14 -14.92 12.81
N PRO A 339 -5.57 -14.62 11.56
CA PRO A 339 -5.46 -15.58 10.46
C PRO A 339 -3.99 -15.96 10.20
N SER A 340 -3.75 -16.98 9.36
CA SER A 340 -2.41 -17.50 9.06
C SER A 340 -1.38 -16.40 8.79
N ILE A 341 -0.24 -16.49 9.46
CA ILE A 341 0.81 -15.46 9.43
C ILE A 341 1.59 -15.56 8.13
N GLU A 342 1.86 -14.41 7.53
CA GLU A 342 2.64 -14.24 6.32
C GLU A 342 4.03 -14.92 6.43
N SER A 343 4.50 -15.51 5.34
CA SER A 343 5.74 -16.30 5.34
C SER A 343 6.98 -15.52 5.79
N TRP A 344 7.04 -14.20 5.50
CA TRP A 344 8.15 -13.35 5.89
C TRP A 344 8.21 -13.04 7.40
N ARG A 345 7.11 -13.24 8.13
CA ARG A 345 7.06 -13.08 9.59
C ARG A 345 7.52 -14.31 10.34
N LYS A 346 7.73 -15.43 9.65
CA LYS A 346 8.18 -16.67 10.27
C LYS A 346 9.64 -16.56 10.71
N PRO A 347 10.02 -17.25 11.80
CA PRO A 347 11.42 -17.36 12.17
C PRO A 347 12.22 -18.06 11.07
N ARG A 348 13.47 -17.61 10.87
CA ARG A 348 14.41 -18.21 9.95
C ARG A 348 15.49 -18.96 10.72
N PHE A 349 16.00 -20.02 10.13
CA PHE A 349 16.99 -20.88 10.76
C PHE A 349 18.25 -20.96 9.91
N THR A 350 19.39 -21.18 10.57
CA THR A 350 20.63 -21.62 9.92
C THR A 350 20.57 -23.13 9.66
N GLU A 351 21.51 -23.65 8.85
CA GLU A 351 21.62 -25.09 8.58
C GLU A 351 21.82 -25.94 9.85
N ASP A 352 22.51 -25.40 10.85
CA ASP A 352 22.72 -26.04 12.17
C ASP A 352 21.52 -25.82 13.13
N GLY A 353 20.42 -25.24 12.64
CA GLY A 353 19.15 -25.09 13.35
C GLY A 353 19.13 -24.01 14.42
N LYS A 354 20.06 -23.04 14.38
CA LYS A 354 19.96 -21.82 15.18
C LYS A 354 19.01 -20.84 14.54
N ILE A 355 18.39 -19.98 15.35
CA ILE A 355 17.46 -18.95 14.88
C ILE A 355 18.26 -17.74 14.38
N LEU A 356 17.92 -17.27 13.18
CA LEU A 356 18.41 -16.00 12.66
C LEU A 356 17.51 -14.87 13.17
N PRO A 357 18.05 -13.89 13.91
CA PRO A 357 17.29 -12.70 14.29
C PRO A 357 16.76 -11.97 13.06
N TYR A 358 15.61 -11.32 13.23
CA TYR A 358 14.99 -10.58 12.13
C TYR A 358 15.84 -9.35 11.75
N PRO A 359 15.99 -9.02 10.45
CA PRO A 359 16.67 -7.78 10.04
C PRO A 359 15.97 -6.55 10.64
N GLY A 360 16.75 -5.63 11.20
CA GLY A 360 16.24 -4.46 11.93
C GLY A 360 16.33 -4.58 13.44
N THR A 361 16.85 -5.71 13.96
CA THR A 361 17.20 -5.82 15.38
C THR A 361 18.36 -4.87 15.72
N ARG A 362 18.41 -4.40 16.98
CA ARG A 362 19.37 -3.40 17.44
C ARG A 362 20.84 -3.79 17.27
N ASN A 363 21.15 -5.07 17.41
CA ASN A 363 22.49 -5.61 17.18
C ASN A 363 22.56 -6.30 15.82
N PRO A 364 23.73 -6.39 15.19
CA PRO A 364 23.92 -7.22 14.02
C PRO A 364 23.37 -8.63 14.28
N PRO A 365 22.57 -9.21 13.37
CA PRO A 365 21.92 -10.48 13.63
C PRO A 365 22.94 -11.59 13.79
N LYS A 366 23.09 -12.08 15.02
CA LYS A 366 23.86 -13.29 15.31
C LYS A 366 22.88 -14.45 15.53
N PRO A 367 23.16 -15.63 15.00
CA PRO A 367 22.32 -16.80 15.26
C PRO A 367 22.16 -17.03 16.77
N ILE A 368 20.93 -17.25 17.23
CA ILE A 368 20.60 -17.51 18.62
C ILE A 368 20.17 -18.97 18.82
N THR A 369 20.48 -19.53 19.97
CA THR A 369 20.03 -20.87 20.33
C THR A 369 18.56 -20.81 20.76
N ASN A 370 17.71 -21.67 20.21
CA ASN A 370 16.35 -21.86 20.71
C ASN A 370 16.37 -22.64 22.02
N LEU A 371 16.02 -21.99 23.12
CA LEU A 371 16.02 -22.59 24.47
C LEU A 371 14.95 -23.68 24.64
N GLY A 372 13.91 -23.69 23.82
CA GLY A 372 12.87 -24.69 23.84
C GLY A 372 13.10 -25.87 22.89
N ARG A 373 14.19 -25.87 22.10
CA ARG A 373 14.43 -26.89 21.06
C ARG A 373 14.39 -28.34 21.56
N ASN A 374 14.89 -28.59 22.75
CA ASN A 374 14.86 -29.91 23.39
C ASN A 374 13.46 -30.40 23.75
N ARG A 375 12.45 -29.53 23.67
CA ARG A 375 11.03 -29.80 23.94
C ARG A 375 10.21 -29.84 22.66
N ALA A 376 10.84 -29.77 21.48
CA ALA A 376 10.15 -29.77 20.20
C ALA A 376 9.18 -30.97 20.08
N GLY A 377 7.93 -30.68 19.70
CA GLY A 377 6.84 -31.66 19.60
C GLY A 377 6.27 -32.17 20.93
N GLN A 378 6.81 -31.76 22.10
CA GLN A 378 6.36 -32.21 23.41
C GLN A 378 5.28 -31.26 23.98
N THR A 379 4.46 -31.80 24.87
CA THR A 379 3.56 -31.04 25.73
C THR A 379 4.03 -31.14 27.16
N ILE A 380 4.20 -30.02 27.82
CA ILE A 380 4.50 -29.96 29.26
C ILE A 380 3.22 -29.59 30.04
N THR A 381 3.05 -30.15 31.22
CA THR A 381 1.86 -29.93 32.04
C THR A 381 2.24 -29.85 33.51
N ASP A 382 1.48 -29.05 34.28
CA ASP A 382 1.52 -29.02 35.73
C ASP A 382 0.23 -29.60 36.35
N GLY A 383 -0.58 -30.27 35.54
CA GLY A 383 -1.88 -30.81 35.91
C GLY A 383 -3.03 -29.82 35.75
N LYS A 384 -2.75 -28.51 35.69
CA LYS A 384 -3.73 -27.43 35.48
C LYS A 384 -3.57 -26.77 34.10
N ASN A 385 -2.35 -26.51 33.72
CA ASN A 385 -1.99 -25.88 32.44
C ASN A 385 -1.27 -26.87 31.56
N ASN A 386 -1.50 -26.75 30.26
CA ASN A 386 -0.79 -27.52 29.22
C ASN A 386 -0.18 -26.55 28.23
N VAL A 387 1.12 -26.70 27.94
CA VAL A 387 1.82 -25.92 26.95
C VAL A 387 2.50 -26.89 26.00
N ARG A 388 2.12 -26.82 24.72
CA ARG A 388 2.73 -27.57 23.65
C ARG A 388 3.91 -26.78 23.08
N PHE A 389 4.97 -27.47 22.68
CA PHE A 389 6.04 -26.94 21.88
C PHE A 389 5.87 -27.41 20.44
N ASP A 390 5.98 -26.49 19.49
CA ASP A 390 5.91 -26.83 18.06
C ASP A 390 7.11 -27.70 17.62
N LYS A 391 7.12 -28.10 16.34
CA LYS A 391 8.22 -28.91 15.76
C LYS A 391 9.59 -28.22 15.81
N ASP A 392 9.64 -26.91 15.96
CA ASP A 392 10.85 -26.09 16.01
C ASP A 392 11.23 -25.74 17.46
N GLY A 393 10.42 -26.12 18.45
CA GLY A 393 10.67 -25.92 19.87
C GLY A 393 10.20 -24.54 20.39
N PHE A 394 9.25 -23.91 19.73
CA PHE A 394 8.58 -22.71 20.25
C PHE A 394 7.33 -23.08 21.05
N ALA A 395 7.07 -22.37 22.13
CA ALA A 395 5.91 -22.61 22.96
C ALA A 395 4.63 -22.12 22.28
N GLU A 396 3.63 -23.00 22.17
CA GLU A 396 2.30 -22.71 21.67
C GLU A 396 1.35 -22.51 22.87
N PHE A 397 0.79 -21.33 22.99
CA PHE A 397 -0.11 -20.98 24.09
C PHE A 397 -1.57 -20.95 23.66
N GLU A 398 -2.47 -21.22 24.59
CA GLU A 398 -3.86 -20.82 24.45
C GLU A 398 -3.94 -19.30 24.54
N THR A 399 -4.10 -18.66 23.39
CA THR A 399 -4.06 -17.21 23.25
C THR A 399 -5.43 -16.62 23.51
N LYS A 400 -5.54 -15.70 24.47
CA LYS A 400 -6.80 -15.03 24.81
C LYS A 400 -7.06 -13.80 23.95
N PHE A 401 -5.99 -13.12 23.54
CA PHE A 401 -6.02 -12.03 22.57
C PHE A 401 -4.67 -11.96 21.88
N GLU A 402 -4.65 -11.60 20.61
CA GLU A 402 -3.38 -11.36 19.91
C GLU A 402 -3.46 -10.16 18.97
N THR A 403 -2.31 -9.55 18.77
CA THR A 403 -2.19 -8.39 17.91
C THR A 403 -0.83 -8.36 17.22
N ILE A 404 -0.76 -7.61 16.13
CA ILE A 404 0.49 -7.31 15.42
C ILE A 404 0.88 -5.86 15.74
N LEU A 405 2.06 -5.66 16.26
CA LEU A 405 2.62 -4.34 16.50
C LEU A 405 3.16 -3.72 15.21
N ASP A 406 3.31 -2.40 15.23
CA ASP A 406 3.90 -1.64 14.13
C ASP A 406 5.41 -1.93 14.03
N ASP A 407 5.98 -1.82 12.82
CA ASP A 407 7.38 -2.15 12.52
C ASP A 407 8.40 -1.31 13.31
N ILE A 408 7.98 -0.17 13.87
CA ILE A 408 8.82 0.67 14.74
C ILE A 408 9.31 -0.08 15.99
N HIS A 409 8.63 -1.16 16.35
CA HIS A 409 8.99 -2.00 17.48
C HIS A 409 10.07 -3.03 17.16
N ILE A 410 10.37 -3.26 15.88
CA ILE A 410 11.43 -4.19 15.45
C ILE A 410 12.78 -3.66 15.89
N GLY A 411 13.51 -4.45 16.63
CA GLY A 411 14.86 -4.11 17.09
C GLY A 411 14.95 -2.99 18.12
N SER A 412 13.83 -2.52 18.67
CA SER A 412 13.82 -1.40 19.62
C SER A 412 14.50 -1.71 20.94
N GLY A 413 14.51 -2.97 21.38
CA GLY A 413 15.00 -3.42 22.67
C GLY A 413 14.19 -2.91 23.86
N ARG A 414 12.96 -2.45 23.64
CA ARG A 414 12.12 -1.80 24.65
C ARG A 414 10.81 -2.57 24.86
N SER A 415 10.88 -3.68 25.59
CA SER A 415 9.73 -4.56 25.83
C SER A 415 8.52 -3.83 26.43
N GLU A 416 8.75 -2.83 27.31
CA GLU A 416 7.67 -2.02 27.91
C GLU A 416 6.89 -1.23 26.85
N GLN A 417 7.57 -0.71 25.83
CA GLN A 417 6.88 -0.02 24.73
C GLN A 417 6.06 -0.99 23.89
N HIS A 418 6.53 -2.24 23.70
CA HIS A 418 5.77 -3.28 23.04
C HIS A 418 4.49 -3.60 23.83
N MET A 419 4.60 -3.74 25.15
CA MET A 419 3.46 -4.03 26.02
C MET A 419 2.45 -2.86 26.03
N ARG A 420 2.90 -1.61 26.10
CA ARG A 420 2.02 -0.43 25.99
C ARG A 420 1.28 -0.39 24.65
N ALA A 421 1.97 -0.68 23.56
CA ALA A 421 1.35 -0.74 22.24
C ALA A 421 0.31 -1.86 22.14
N ALA A 422 0.64 -3.06 22.67
CA ALA A 422 -0.28 -4.19 22.73
C ALA A 422 -1.50 -3.91 23.62
N ASN A 423 -1.31 -3.27 24.78
CA ASN A 423 -2.40 -2.85 25.67
C ASN A 423 -3.35 -1.86 24.98
N ARG A 424 -2.83 -0.91 24.21
CA ARG A 424 -3.65 0.02 23.45
C ARG A 424 -4.52 -0.70 22.41
N ARG A 425 -3.94 -1.67 21.70
CA ARG A 425 -4.68 -2.51 20.75
C ARG A 425 -5.76 -3.34 21.45
N LEU A 426 -5.47 -3.88 22.64
CA LEU A 426 -6.46 -4.60 23.47
C LEU A 426 -7.59 -3.66 23.91
N PHE A 427 -7.27 -2.46 24.36
CA PHE A 427 -8.27 -1.45 24.72
C PHE A 427 -9.21 -1.11 23.56
N ASP A 428 -8.65 -0.87 22.36
CA ASP A 428 -9.43 -0.56 21.17
C ASP A 428 -10.30 -1.76 20.75
N ALA A 429 -9.79 -2.99 20.87
CA ALA A 429 -10.55 -4.22 20.62
C ALA A 429 -11.74 -4.38 21.58
N ILE A 430 -11.53 -4.11 22.88
CA ILE A 430 -12.59 -4.15 23.88
C ILE A 430 -13.65 -3.09 23.62
N LYS A 431 -13.26 -1.89 23.17
CA LYS A 431 -14.23 -0.84 22.75
C LYS A 431 -15.07 -1.27 21.57
N SER A 432 -14.48 -1.99 20.63
CA SER A 432 -15.17 -2.49 19.45
C SER A 432 -16.03 -3.73 19.73
N ALA A 433 -15.60 -4.57 20.67
CA ALA A 433 -16.28 -5.81 21.08
C ALA A 433 -16.29 -5.95 22.61
N PRO A 434 -17.28 -5.34 23.29
CA PRO A 434 -17.32 -5.31 24.76
C PRO A 434 -17.36 -6.70 25.43
N GLY A 435 -17.81 -7.74 24.72
CA GLY A 435 -17.81 -9.14 25.18
C GLY A 435 -16.41 -9.64 25.53
N LEU A 436 -15.38 -9.14 24.85
CA LEU A 436 -13.97 -9.50 25.10
C LEU A 436 -13.53 -9.17 26.52
N ALA A 437 -14.00 -8.06 27.08
CA ALA A 437 -13.70 -7.71 28.47
C ALA A 437 -14.23 -8.74 29.46
N LYS A 438 -15.43 -9.27 29.22
CA LYS A 438 -16.04 -10.32 30.04
C LYS A 438 -15.28 -11.65 29.90
N GLU A 439 -14.89 -12.03 28.69
CA GLU A 439 -14.09 -13.24 28.43
C GLU A 439 -12.74 -13.18 29.15
N LEU A 440 -12.11 -12.01 29.19
CA LEU A 440 -10.83 -11.77 29.88
C LEU A 440 -11.00 -11.53 31.40
N GLY A 441 -12.22 -11.46 31.90
CA GLY A 441 -12.47 -11.15 33.33
C GLY A 441 -11.99 -9.77 33.75
N LEU A 442 -11.91 -8.81 32.84
CA LEU A 442 -11.41 -7.47 33.10
C LEU A 442 -12.50 -6.55 33.66
N SER A 443 -12.23 -5.95 34.81
CA SER A 443 -13.09 -4.90 35.38
C SER A 443 -12.97 -3.61 34.57
N ARG A 444 -13.95 -2.70 34.73
CA ARG A 444 -13.89 -1.37 34.09
C ARG A 444 -12.60 -0.64 34.43
N THR A 445 -12.17 -0.66 35.69
CA THR A 445 -10.92 -0.05 36.14
C THR A 445 -9.71 -0.69 35.46
N SER A 446 -9.69 -2.02 35.30
CA SER A 446 -8.61 -2.71 34.59
C SER A 446 -8.54 -2.33 33.13
N ILE A 447 -9.68 -2.12 32.48
CA ILE A 447 -9.75 -1.66 31.07
C ILE A 447 -9.19 -0.24 30.94
N GLU A 448 -9.57 0.67 31.82
CA GLU A 448 -9.06 2.05 31.81
C GLU A 448 -7.55 2.11 32.05
N GLN A 449 -7.02 1.24 32.88
CA GLN A 449 -5.59 1.13 33.17
C GLN A 449 -4.77 0.63 31.98
N LEU A 450 -5.35 -0.09 31.00
CA LEU A 450 -4.61 -0.56 29.81
C LEU A 450 -3.88 0.58 29.07
N LEU A 451 -4.39 1.80 29.12
CA LEU A 451 -3.78 2.94 28.45
C LEU A 451 -2.50 3.46 29.11
N THR A 452 -2.29 3.11 30.39
CA THR A 452 -1.16 3.59 31.21
C THR A 452 -0.16 2.50 31.58
N LEU A 453 -0.60 1.22 31.56
CA LEU A 453 0.25 0.09 31.91
C LEU A 453 1.32 -0.18 30.85
N ASP A 454 2.51 -0.52 31.32
CA ASP A 454 3.65 -1.02 30.54
C ASP A 454 3.86 -2.55 30.69
N ARG A 455 2.85 -3.23 31.17
CA ARG A 455 2.76 -4.68 31.36
C ARG A 455 1.35 -5.17 31.02
N ALA A 456 1.17 -6.47 30.93
CA ALA A 456 -0.15 -7.08 30.72
C ALA A 456 -1.10 -6.81 31.90
N PRO A 457 -2.42 -6.88 31.69
CA PRO A 457 -3.39 -6.89 32.79
C PRO A 457 -3.17 -8.07 33.71
N ARG A 458 -3.64 -7.93 34.95
CA ARG A 458 -3.44 -8.94 36.04
C ARG A 458 -3.92 -10.32 35.59
N GLY A 459 -3.11 -11.34 35.84
CA GLY A 459 -3.37 -12.75 35.50
C GLY A 459 -2.93 -13.13 34.09
N TYR A 460 -2.40 -12.17 33.36
CA TYR A 460 -1.93 -12.35 31.99
C TYR A 460 -0.49 -11.85 31.81
N ILE A 461 0.13 -12.31 30.74
CA ILE A 461 1.41 -11.82 30.27
C ILE A 461 1.37 -11.60 28.75
N TRP A 462 2.04 -10.57 28.26
CA TRP A 462 2.27 -10.40 26.85
C TRP A 462 3.44 -11.26 26.42
N HIS A 463 3.18 -12.31 25.66
CA HIS A 463 4.19 -13.14 25.04
C HIS A 463 4.58 -12.54 23.68
N HIS A 464 5.87 -12.27 23.47
CA HIS A 464 6.43 -11.95 22.17
C HIS A 464 6.53 -13.25 21.38
N HIS A 465 5.61 -13.47 20.45
CA HIS A 465 5.61 -14.65 19.58
C HIS A 465 6.83 -14.65 18.65
N GLN A 466 7.29 -15.82 18.23
CA GLN A 466 8.42 -15.95 17.27
C GLN A 466 8.17 -15.25 15.93
N ASP A 467 6.92 -15.11 15.51
CA ASP A 467 6.57 -14.36 14.32
C ASP A 467 6.72 -12.85 14.57
N VAL A 468 7.28 -12.14 13.59
CA VAL A 468 7.66 -10.74 13.72
C VAL A 468 6.47 -9.85 14.10
N CYS A 469 6.68 -9.01 15.11
CA CYS A 469 5.72 -8.05 15.69
C CYS A 469 4.46 -8.67 16.29
N ARG A 470 4.33 -10.01 16.38
CA ARG A 470 3.17 -10.67 16.95
C ARG A 470 3.27 -10.73 18.47
N MET A 471 2.25 -10.18 19.13
CA MET A 471 2.08 -10.22 20.59
C MET A 471 0.86 -11.04 20.94
N GLN A 472 0.99 -11.94 21.91
CA GLN A 472 -0.09 -12.79 22.41
C GLN A 472 -0.35 -12.53 23.88
N LEU A 473 -1.59 -12.25 24.24
CA LEU A 473 -2.03 -12.21 25.64
C LEU A 473 -2.33 -13.63 26.09
N VAL A 474 -1.51 -14.15 26.97
CA VAL A 474 -1.58 -15.53 27.46
C VAL A 474 -1.70 -15.55 28.97
N GLN A 475 -2.21 -16.62 29.53
CA GLN A 475 -2.26 -16.78 31.00
C GLN A 475 -0.85 -16.83 31.59
N GLU A 476 -0.62 -16.08 32.65
CA GLU A 476 0.69 -15.93 33.27
C GLU A 476 1.25 -17.28 33.75
N GLU A 477 0.41 -18.12 34.35
CA GLU A 477 0.79 -19.46 34.86
C GLU A 477 1.30 -20.36 33.73
N ALA A 478 0.59 -20.38 32.60
CA ALA A 478 1.00 -21.15 31.41
C ALA A 478 2.34 -20.64 30.83
N HIS A 479 2.54 -19.32 30.80
CA HIS A 479 3.80 -18.76 30.33
C HIS A 479 4.96 -19.08 31.27
N ILE A 480 4.74 -19.08 32.58
CA ILE A 480 5.75 -19.48 33.58
C ILE A 480 6.12 -20.96 33.40
N LEU A 481 5.13 -21.84 33.20
CA LEU A 481 5.34 -23.28 32.99
C LEU A 481 6.23 -23.54 31.76
N SER A 482 6.13 -22.73 30.71
CA SER A 482 6.91 -22.91 29.47
C SER A 482 8.39 -22.53 29.59
N ARG A 483 8.84 -21.91 30.65
CA ARG A 483 10.23 -21.46 30.83
C ARG A 483 11.22 -22.62 30.98
N PRO A 484 12.47 -22.53 30.43
CA PRO A 484 12.91 -21.50 29.51
C PRO A 484 12.43 -21.78 28.07
N HIS A 485 12.09 -20.72 27.35
CA HIS A 485 11.80 -20.78 25.90
C HIS A 485 12.32 -19.52 25.21
N THR A 486 12.55 -19.60 23.92
CA THR A 486 12.90 -18.43 23.11
C THR A 486 11.63 -17.84 22.51
N GLY A 487 11.40 -16.55 22.75
CA GLY A 487 10.30 -15.80 22.18
C GLY A 487 10.77 -14.70 21.22
N GLY A 488 9.82 -13.99 20.67
CA GLY A 488 10.04 -12.94 19.68
C GLY A 488 10.93 -11.79 20.15
N MET A 489 11.03 -11.54 21.46
CA MET A 489 11.90 -10.49 21.98
C MET A 489 13.36 -10.69 21.56
N ALA A 490 13.85 -11.93 21.55
CA ALA A 490 15.18 -12.27 21.08
C ALA A 490 15.28 -12.26 19.53
N ILE A 491 14.17 -12.56 18.83
CA ILE A 491 14.15 -12.74 17.37
C ILE A 491 13.97 -11.42 16.64
N TRP A 492 12.98 -10.62 17.06
CA TRP A 492 12.61 -9.37 16.39
C TRP A 492 12.53 -8.16 17.32
N GLY A 493 12.37 -8.37 18.63
CA GLY A 493 12.18 -7.27 19.59
C GLY A 493 13.44 -6.47 19.91
N GLY A 494 14.63 -6.95 19.54
CA GLY A 494 15.91 -6.28 19.76
C GLY A 494 16.70 -6.84 20.95
N GLY A 495 16.29 -7.98 21.48
CA GLY A 495 16.93 -8.66 22.62
C GLY A 495 16.62 -8.03 23.98
N HIS A 496 17.14 -8.64 25.03
CA HIS A 496 17.12 -8.13 26.40
C HIS A 496 18.36 -7.33 26.72
#